data_5543e48e064e4d3636e5eba6e64b6e32
#
_entry.id   5543e48e064e4d3636e5eba6e64b6e32
#
_cell.length_a   1.000
_cell.length_b   1.000
_cell.length_c   1.000
_cell.angle_alpha   90.00
_cell.angle_beta   90.00
_cell.angle_gamma   90.00
#
_symmetry.space_group_name_H-M   'P 1'
#
loop_
_entity.id
_entity.type
_entity.pdbx_description
1 polymer ?
#
loop_
_entity_poly.entity_id
_entity_poly.type
_entity_poly.pdbx_seq_one_letter_code
_entity_poly.pdbx_strand_id
1 'polypeptide(L)'
;MAAAILGSALTYGRVAAAAEGASVPEVIFDHVSDGRDISFENPITGATVTFDLPEWKVSLGSTVVDLSLTRHTVFLWLAMAVVIVGVSLVARKRSLVPRGFYSVVEVFVKFVREELAEKNIGKGTGDRYVPFLASLFFIILTANLIGLIPFAATATANINVTVGLSILTFVVTLMAGMRGQGVVGFWAHIVPNGVPIWLYPIMLPVEILSMLTKPFALTIRLFANMVAGHIVLFFLLGLIFLLQGVGPYIAPVSVAFATAVYFLELFVALLQAYIFVMLSALFIGMASHPH
;
A
#
# COMPACT_ATOMS: atom_id res chain seq x y z
N MET A 1 -1.07 -22.96 4.34
CA MET A 1 -0.01 -21.96 4.59
C MET A 1 1.38 -22.55 4.41
N ALA A 2 1.83 -23.56 5.16
CA ALA A 2 3.12 -24.23 4.92
C ALA A 2 3.28 -24.76 3.47
N ALA A 3 2.21 -25.31 2.88
CA ALA A 3 2.19 -25.74 1.49
C ALA A 3 2.34 -24.59 0.48
N ALA A 4 1.83 -23.38 0.78
CA ALA A 4 2.01 -22.21 -0.06
C ALA A 4 3.45 -21.68 0.03
N ILE A 5 4.06 -21.68 1.23
CA ILE A 5 5.46 -21.29 1.43
C ILE A 5 6.40 -22.30 0.79
N LEU A 6 6.11 -23.62 0.91
CA LEU A 6 6.87 -24.68 0.23
C LEU A 6 6.67 -24.62 -1.29
N GLY A 7 5.46 -24.36 -1.77
CA GLY A 7 5.17 -24.17 -3.19
C GLY A 7 5.96 -22.98 -3.76
N SER A 8 5.95 -21.83 -3.07
CA SER A 8 6.77 -20.68 -3.47
C SER A 8 8.26 -21.01 -3.43
N ALA A 9 8.77 -21.64 -2.37
CA ALA A 9 10.18 -22.04 -2.28
C ALA A 9 10.61 -22.98 -3.43
N LEU A 10 9.77 -23.95 -3.79
CA LEU A 10 10.02 -24.88 -4.90
C LEU A 10 9.98 -24.17 -6.26
N THR A 11 9.07 -23.19 -6.42
CA THR A 11 8.97 -22.40 -7.66
C THR A 11 10.16 -21.45 -7.80
N TYR A 12 10.57 -20.79 -6.72
CA TYR A 12 11.76 -19.94 -6.73
C TYR A 12 13.05 -20.73 -6.93
N GLY A 13 13.13 -21.95 -6.41
CA GLY A 13 14.27 -22.83 -6.67
C GLY A 13 14.38 -23.24 -8.13
N ARG A 14 13.27 -23.40 -8.83
CA ARG A 14 13.25 -23.72 -10.26
C ARG A 14 13.48 -22.48 -11.12
N VAL A 15 12.93 -21.32 -10.76
CA VAL A 15 13.23 -20.06 -11.44
C VAL A 15 14.70 -19.68 -11.29
N ALA A 16 15.30 -19.89 -10.11
CA ALA A 16 16.72 -19.72 -9.91
C ALA A 16 17.58 -20.75 -10.69
N ALA A 17 17.06 -21.99 -10.88
CA ALA A 17 17.72 -23.03 -11.68
C ALA A 17 17.48 -22.87 -13.19
N ALA A 18 16.36 -22.30 -13.61
CA ALA A 18 16.03 -22.04 -15.02
C ALA A 18 16.73 -20.78 -15.56
N ALA A 19 17.05 -19.85 -14.70
CA ALA A 19 17.94 -18.70 -15.00
C ALA A 19 19.40 -19.17 -14.92
N GLU A 20 19.82 -20.11 -15.78
CA GLU A 20 21.23 -20.48 -15.92
C GLU A 20 22.05 -19.23 -16.27
N GLY A 21 22.54 -18.53 -15.24
CA GLY A 21 23.37 -17.33 -15.35
C GLY A 21 22.87 -16.10 -14.59
N ALA A 22 21.62 -16.02 -14.15
CA ALA A 22 21.13 -14.88 -13.36
C ALA A 22 21.52 -15.04 -11.87
N SER A 23 22.07 -13.97 -11.29
CA SER A 23 22.36 -13.96 -9.86
C SER A 23 21.07 -13.89 -9.03
N VAL A 24 21.06 -14.48 -7.81
CA VAL A 24 19.90 -14.41 -6.88
C VAL A 24 19.39 -12.97 -6.69
N PRO A 25 20.26 -11.93 -6.56
CA PRO A 25 19.82 -10.54 -6.52
C PRO A 25 19.05 -10.08 -7.76
N GLU A 26 19.40 -10.52 -8.97
CA GLU A 26 18.68 -10.16 -10.20
C GLU A 26 17.27 -10.75 -10.23
N VAL A 27 17.11 -12.00 -9.81
CA VAL A 27 15.78 -12.64 -9.70
C VAL A 27 14.89 -11.93 -8.67
N ILE A 28 15.47 -11.52 -7.53
CA ILE A 28 14.77 -10.74 -6.52
C ILE A 28 14.35 -9.38 -7.08
N PHE A 29 15.27 -8.71 -7.79
CA PHE A 29 15.02 -7.39 -8.36
C PHE A 29 13.95 -7.42 -9.44
N ASP A 30 13.97 -8.42 -10.31
CA ASP A 30 12.96 -8.61 -11.35
C ASP A 30 11.56 -8.86 -10.77
N HIS A 31 11.48 -9.57 -9.66
CA HIS A 31 10.20 -9.84 -8.99
C HIS A 31 9.61 -8.60 -8.28
N VAL A 32 10.46 -7.73 -7.76
CA VAL A 32 10.06 -6.48 -7.07
C VAL A 32 9.91 -5.33 -8.07
N SER A 33 10.59 -5.39 -9.22
CA SER A 33 10.51 -4.35 -10.26
C SER A 33 9.16 -4.35 -10.96
N ASP A 34 8.83 -3.22 -11.57
CA ASP A 34 7.55 -3.02 -12.27
C ASP A 34 7.59 -3.72 -13.65
N GLY A 35 7.16 -4.99 -13.69
CA GLY A 35 7.06 -5.79 -14.92
C GLY A 35 5.76 -5.54 -15.67
N ARG A 36 5.79 -5.79 -16.98
CA ARG A 36 4.60 -5.73 -17.87
C ARG A 36 4.00 -7.10 -18.15
N ASP A 37 4.66 -8.13 -17.66
CA ASP A 37 4.22 -9.51 -17.77
C ASP A 37 3.60 -9.99 -16.46
N ILE A 38 2.49 -10.70 -16.59
CA ILE A 38 1.89 -11.45 -15.49
C ILE A 38 2.19 -12.91 -15.78
N SER A 39 3.17 -13.48 -15.08
CA SER A 39 3.55 -14.87 -15.22
C SER A 39 2.95 -15.71 -14.10
N PHE A 40 2.15 -16.69 -14.47
CA PHE A 40 1.66 -17.74 -13.57
C PHE A 40 2.39 -19.02 -13.87
N GLU A 41 3.23 -19.46 -12.98
CA GLU A 41 3.86 -20.77 -13.08
C GLU A 41 3.03 -21.79 -12.31
N ASN A 42 2.64 -22.87 -13.00
CA ASN A 42 1.95 -23.96 -12.33
C ASN A 42 2.98 -24.78 -11.52
N PRO A 43 2.88 -24.81 -10.18
CA PRO A 43 3.88 -25.45 -9.32
C PRO A 43 3.96 -26.98 -9.49
N ILE A 44 2.96 -27.59 -10.17
CA ILE A 44 2.89 -29.03 -10.38
C ILE A 44 3.48 -29.42 -11.74
N THR A 45 3.18 -28.63 -12.79
CA THR A 45 3.57 -28.96 -14.18
C THR A 45 4.78 -28.19 -14.67
N GLY A 46 5.19 -27.10 -13.99
CA GLY A 46 6.25 -26.19 -14.43
C GLY A 46 5.89 -25.39 -15.69
N ALA A 47 4.62 -25.40 -16.11
CA ALA A 47 4.16 -24.63 -17.25
C ALA A 47 3.98 -23.16 -16.84
N THR A 48 4.69 -22.26 -17.49
CA THR A 48 4.52 -20.80 -17.32
C THR A 48 3.53 -20.29 -18.34
N VAL A 49 2.47 -19.64 -17.87
CA VAL A 49 1.54 -18.89 -18.70
C VAL A 49 1.85 -17.42 -18.48
N THR A 50 2.40 -16.76 -19.49
CA THR A 50 2.70 -15.33 -19.47
C THR A 50 1.63 -14.57 -20.24
N PHE A 51 1.09 -13.53 -19.64
CA PHE A 51 0.17 -12.59 -20.27
C PHE A 51 0.89 -11.25 -20.39
N ASP A 52 1.20 -10.83 -21.61
CA ASP A 52 1.76 -9.51 -21.88
C ASP A 52 0.67 -8.45 -21.83
N LEU A 53 0.90 -7.41 -21.04
CA LEU A 53 -0.03 -6.30 -20.88
C LEU A 53 0.14 -5.30 -22.04
N PRO A 54 -0.96 -4.66 -22.52
CA PRO A 54 -0.92 -3.72 -23.63
C PRO A 54 -0.08 -2.47 -23.33
N GLU A 55 0.74 -2.08 -24.28
CA GLU A 55 1.54 -0.86 -24.23
C GLU A 55 0.72 0.34 -24.71
N TRP A 56 0.63 1.39 -23.86
CA TRP A 56 0.00 2.65 -24.22
C TRP A 56 0.98 3.80 -24.00
N LYS A 57 1.69 4.16 -25.07
CA LYS A 57 2.62 5.30 -25.08
C LYS A 57 1.94 6.49 -25.73
N VAL A 58 1.73 7.57 -24.96
CA VAL A 58 1.18 8.83 -25.46
C VAL A 58 2.32 9.82 -25.62
N SER A 59 2.57 10.25 -26.86
CA SER A 59 3.56 11.30 -27.14
C SER A 59 2.89 12.67 -26.99
N LEU A 60 3.27 13.41 -25.95
CA LEU A 60 2.95 14.83 -25.80
C LEU A 60 4.15 15.69 -26.25
N GLY A 61 4.21 15.97 -27.54
CA GLY A 61 5.31 16.74 -28.11
C GLY A 61 6.66 16.02 -27.99
N SER A 62 7.63 16.58 -27.27
CA SER A 62 8.94 16.02 -27.06
C SER A 62 9.03 15.02 -25.91
N THR A 63 7.96 14.87 -25.12
CA THR A 63 7.93 13.98 -23.95
C THR A 63 7.01 12.80 -24.24
N VAL A 64 7.51 11.58 -24.12
CA VAL A 64 6.73 10.34 -24.21
C VAL A 64 6.29 9.99 -22.79
N VAL A 65 4.97 10.05 -22.55
CA VAL A 65 4.37 9.61 -21.29
C VAL A 65 3.93 8.16 -21.48
N ASP A 66 4.52 7.26 -20.73
CA ASP A 66 4.17 5.85 -20.72
C ASP A 66 3.00 5.61 -19.76
N LEU A 67 1.82 5.36 -20.32
CA LEU A 67 0.58 5.04 -19.61
C LEU A 67 0.29 3.54 -19.65
N SER A 68 1.28 2.72 -19.95
CA SER A 68 1.12 1.28 -20.07
C SER A 68 0.65 0.67 -18.76
N LEU A 69 -0.22 -0.31 -18.86
CA LEU A 69 -0.69 -1.08 -17.71
C LEU A 69 0.46 -1.95 -17.19
N THR A 70 0.77 -1.79 -15.92
CA THR A 70 1.75 -2.62 -15.22
C THR A 70 1.04 -3.66 -14.37
N ARG A 71 1.74 -4.75 -14.01
CA ARG A 71 1.18 -5.78 -13.13
C ARG A 71 0.65 -5.21 -11.81
N HIS A 72 1.36 -4.24 -11.21
CA HIS A 72 0.92 -3.59 -9.97
C HIS A 72 -0.39 -2.82 -10.13
N THR A 73 -0.61 -2.17 -11.28
CA THR A 73 -1.87 -1.47 -11.60
C THR A 73 -3.04 -2.44 -11.72
N VAL A 74 -2.83 -3.61 -12.35
CA VAL A 74 -3.87 -4.65 -12.46
C VAL A 74 -4.25 -5.18 -11.09
N PHE A 75 -3.27 -5.48 -10.21
CA PHE A 75 -3.55 -5.93 -8.85
C PHE A 75 -4.18 -4.85 -7.99
N LEU A 76 -3.87 -3.57 -8.21
CA LEU A 76 -4.58 -2.45 -7.56
C LEU A 76 -6.06 -2.41 -7.99
N TRP A 77 -6.35 -2.57 -9.28
CA TRP A 77 -7.73 -2.64 -9.76
C TRP A 77 -8.47 -3.86 -9.22
N LEU A 78 -7.78 -4.99 -9.10
CA LEU A 78 -8.33 -6.18 -8.46
C LEU A 78 -8.68 -5.90 -6.98
N ALA A 79 -7.77 -5.27 -6.23
CA ALA A 79 -8.02 -4.89 -4.84
C ALA A 79 -9.22 -3.95 -4.72
N MET A 80 -9.31 -2.92 -5.57
CA MET A 80 -10.46 -2.02 -5.61
C MET A 80 -11.76 -2.76 -5.96
N ALA A 81 -11.74 -3.67 -6.93
CA ALA A 81 -12.90 -4.46 -7.32
C ALA A 81 -13.38 -5.35 -6.15
N VAL A 82 -12.46 -6.01 -5.44
CA VAL A 82 -12.77 -6.83 -4.25
C VAL A 82 -13.42 -5.98 -3.17
N VAL A 83 -12.90 -4.78 -2.90
CA VAL A 83 -13.47 -3.85 -1.93
C VAL A 83 -14.87 -3.39 -2.35
N ILE A 84 -15.04 -2.97 -3.61
CA ILE A 84 -16.34 -2.50 -4.13
C ILE A 84 -17.38 -3.62 -4.05
N VAL A 85 -17.04 -4.83 -4.50
CA VAL A 85 -17.93 -5.99 -4.44
C VAL A 85 -18.24 -6.35 -3.00
N GLY A 86 -17.23 -6.45 -2.14
CA GLY A 86 -17.37 -6.80 -0.73
C GLY A 86 -18.29 -5.81 0.02
N VAL A 87 -18.03 -4.51 -0.11
CA VAL A 87 -18.86 -3.46 0.51
C VAL A 87 -20.28 -3.43 -0.08
N SER A 88 -20.41 -3.62 -1.40
CA SER A 88 -21.72 -3.65 -2.06
C SER A 88 -22.57 -4.82 -1.61
N LEU A 89 -21.98 -6.01 -1.42
CA LEU A 89 -22.67 -7.19 -0.90
C LEU A 89 -23.11 -6.98 0.55
N VAL A 90 -22.28 -6.33 1.35
CA VAL A 90 -22.60 -5.95 2.73
C VAL A 90 -23.74 -4.94 2.77
N ALA A 91 -23.68 -3.90 1.93
CA ALA A 91 -24.69 -2.82 1.89
C ALA A 91 -26.10 -3.31 1.47
N ARG A 92 -26.17 -4.37 0.66
CA ARG A 92 -27.46 -4.96 0.23
C ARG A 92 -28.21 -5.70 1.34
N LYS A 93 -27.49 -6.25 2.33
CA LYS A 93 -28.09 -7.02 3.43
C LYS A 93 -28.44 -6.10 4.60
N ARG A 94 -29.67 -5.60 4.64
CA ARG A 94 -30.22 -4.81 5.77
C ARG A 94 -30.72 -5.73 6.89
N SER A 95 -29.84 -6.39 7.62
CA SER A 95 -30.24 -7.14 8.82
C SER A 95 -29.94 -6.33 10.08
N LEU A 96 -30.87 -6.32 11.04
CA LEU A 96 -30.69 -5.64 12.33
C LEU A 96 -29.55 -6.24 13.17
N VAL A 97 -29.20 -7.51 12.93
CA VAL A 97 -28.10 -8.20 13.61
C VAL A 97 -27.13 -8.70 12.54
N PRO A 98 -25.96 -8.08 12.40
CA PRO A 98 -24.94 -8.51 11.46
C PRO A 98 -24.39 -9.87 11.86
N ARG A 99 -24.21 -10.78 10.88
CA ARG A 99 -23.61 -12.12 11.09
C ARG A 99 -22.56 -12.41 10.03
N GLY A 100 -21.48 -13.11 10.44
CA GLY A 100 -20.41 -13.52 9.54
C GLY A 100 -19.59 -12.35 9.01
N PHE A 101 -19.25 -12.37 7.71
CA PHE A 101 -18.40 -11.34 7.06
C PHE A 101 -18.96 -9.91 7.19
N TYR A 102 -20.30 -9.76 7.22
CA TYR A 102 -20.94 -8.47 7.44
C TYR A 102 -20.53 -7.84 8.78
N SER A 103 -20.47 -8.65 9.87
CA SER A 103 -20.05 -8.17 11.19
C SER A 103 -18.60 -7.68 11.18
N VAL A 104 -17.70 -8.35 10.43
CA VAL A 104 -16.29 -7.96 10.33
C VAL A 104 -16.16 -6.58 9.65
N VAL A 105 -16.84 -6.39 8.52
CA VAL A 105 -16.80 -5.09 7.80
C VAL A 105 -17.39 -3.98 8.69
N GLU A 106 -18.49 -4.24 9.39
CA GLU A 106 -19.11 -3.26 10.30
C GLU A 106 -18.17 -2.86 11.43
N VAL A 107 -17.48 -3.82 12.06
CA VAL A 107 -16.48 -3.55 13.11
C VAL A 107 -15.38 -2.62 12.60
N PHE A 108 -14.83 -2.90 11.41
CA PHE A 108 -13.80 -2.03 10.84
C PHE A 108 -14.32 -0.65 10.46
N VAL A 109 -15.55 -0.54 9.91
CA VAL A 109 -16.15 0.77 9.60
C VAL A 109 -16.40 1.57 10.88
N LYS A 110 -16.93 0.95 11.95
CA LYS A 110 -17.07 1.58 13.27
C LYS A 110 -15.73 2.02 13.83
N PHE A 111 -14.73 1.15 13.76
CA PHE A 111 -13.37 1.48 14.20
C PHE A 111 -12.82 2.71 13.47
N VAL A 112 -12.92 2.76 12.13
CA VAL A 112 -12.48 3.92 11.35
C VAL A 112 -13.26 5.17 11.73
N ARG A 113 -14.57 5.06 11.98
CA ARG A 113 -15.42 6.17 12.38
C ARG A 113 -15.05 6.71 13.76
N GLU A 114 -15.11 5.85 14.77
CA GLU A 114 -15.02 6.23 16.18
C GLU A 114 -13.58 6.50 16.60
N GLU A 115 -12.65 5.62 16.22
CA GLU A 115 -11.26 5.69 16.65
C GLU A 115 -10.38 6.60 15.76
N LEU A 116 -10.66 6.68 14.46
CA LEU A 116 -9.81 7.43 13.54
C LEU A 116 -10.44 8.78 13.17
N ALA A 117 -11.69 8.79 12.69
CA ALA A 117 -12.31 10.04 12.22
C ALA A 117 -12.73 10.94 13.39
N GLU A 118 -13.53 10.45 14.33
CA GLU A 118 -14.05 11.28 15.43
C GLU A 118 -12.98 11.76 16.38
N LYS A 119 -11.98 10.92 16.70
CA LYS A 119 -10.89 11.31 17.62
C LYS A 119 -9.93 12.33 17.02
N ASN A 120 -9.63 12.25 15.72
CA ASN A 120 -8.63 13.08 15.07
C ASN A 120 -9.22 14.31 14.37
N ILE A 121 -10.46 14.25 13.88
CA ILE A 121 -11.10 15.35 13.14
C ILE A 121 -12.16 16.05 13.99
N GLY A 122 -12.75 15.32 14.95
CA GLY A 122 -13.83 15.82 15.79
C GLY A 122 -15.20 15.28 15.41
N LYS A 123 -16.09 15.22 16.43
CA LYS A 123 -17.46 14.71 16.25
C LYS A 123 -18.27 15.58 15.29
N GLY A 124 -18.99 14.95 14.38
CA GLY A 124 -19.82 15.61 13.37
C GLY A 124 -19.03 16.01 12.12
N THR A 125 -17.91 16.71 12.23
CA THR A 125 -17.04 17.05 11.09
C THR A 125 -16.37 15.80 10.54
N GLY A 126 -15.92 14.91 11.41
CA GLY A 126 -15.28 13.65 11.07
C GLY A 126 -16.18 12.70 10.25
N ASP A 127 -17.47 12.68 10.54
CA ASP A 127 -18.44 11.81 9.83
C ASP A 127 -18.44 12.00 8.31
N ARG A 128 -18.19 13.21 7.85
CA ARG A 128 -18.08 13.51 6.40
C ARG A 128 -16.91 12.80 5.73
N TYR A 129 -15.82 12.56 6.47
CA TYR A 129 -14.60 11.95 5.95
C TYR A 129 -14.56 10.43 6.17
N VAL A 130 -15.48 9.86 6.96
CA VAL A 130 -15.55 8.40 7.20
C VAL A 130 -15.59 7.58 5.91
N PRO A 131 -16.41 7.92 4.88
CA PRO A 131 -16.42 7.14 3.64
C PRO A 131 -15.06 7.13 2.94
N PHE A 132 -14.36 8.26 2.92
CA PHE A 132 -13.03 8.38 2.33
C PHE A 132 -11.99 7.56 3.12
N LEU A 133 -11.95 7.74 4.44
CA LEU A 133 -11.01 7.06 5.32
C LEU A 133 -11.24 5.53 5.33
N ALA A 134 -12.50 5.10 5.35
CA ALA A 134 -12.84 3.68 5.27
C ALA A 134 -12.46 3.08 3.91
N SER A 135 -12.68 3.81 2.81
CA SER A 135 -12.25 3.37 1.48
C SER A 135 -10.74 3.19 1.39
N LEU A 136 -9.96 4.16 1.90
CA LEU A 136 -8.50 4.06 1.98
C LEU A 136 -8.07 2.86 2.82
N PHE A 137 -8.69 2.67 3.98
CA PHE A 137 -8.39 1.54 4.87
C PHE A 137 -8.56 0.21 4.16
N PHE A 138 -9.73 0.00 3.56
CA PHE A 138 -10.01 -1.27 2.89
C PHE A 138 -9.18 -1.48 1.62
N ILE A 139 -8.93 -0.43 0.83
CA ILE A 139 -8.09 -0.53 -0.37
C ILE A 139 -6.66 -0.91 0.01
N ILE A 140 -6.05 -0.19 0.97
CA ILE A 140 -4.67 -0.47 1.40
C ILE A 140 -4.57 -1.85 2.04
N LEU A 141 -5.50 -2.19 2.94
CA LEU A 141 -5.53 -3.49 3.58
C LEU A 141 -5.66 -4.63 2.55
N THR A 142 -6.60 -4.50 1.62
CA THR A 142 -6.83 -5.53 0.59
C THR A 142 -5.65 -5.63 -0.37
N ALA A 143 -5.07 -4.50 -0.79
CA ALA A 143 -3.89 -4.49 -1.65
C ALA A 143 -2.68 -5.16 -0.98
N ASN A 144 -2.46 -4.89 0.30
CA ASN A 144 -1.39 -5.51 1.08
C ASN A 144 -1.64 -7.01 1.29
N LEU A 145 -2.89 -7.41 1.60
CA LEU A 145 -3.24 -8.83 1.78
C LEU A 145 -3.15 -9.63 0.47
N ILE A 146 -3.53 -9.04 -0.66
CA ILE A 146 -3.36 -9.66 -1.98
C ILE A 146 -1.86 -9.85 -2.25
N GLY A 147 -1.03 -8.86 -1.93
CA GLY A 147 0.42 -8.94 -2.10
C GLY A 147 1.10 -10.04 -1.29
N LEU A 148 0.49 -10.51 -0.19
CA LEU A 148 0.99 -11.66 0.56
C LEU A 148 0.69 -13.00 -0.14
N ILE A 149 -0.16 -13.02 -1.16
CA ILE A 149 -0.43 -14.25 -1.91
C ILE A 149 0.77 -14.52 -2.82
N PRO A 150 1.37 -15.72 -2.76
CA PRO A 150 2.44 -16.09 -3.68
C PRO A 150 1.98 -15.90 -5.13
N PHE A 151 2.83 -15.35 -5.98
CA PHE A 151 2.58 -14.99 -7.40
C PHE A 151 1.73 -13.74 -7.65
N ALA A 152 1.14 -13.12 -6.61
CA ALA A 152 0.46 -11.85 -6.76
C ALA A 152 1.48 -10.70 -6.64
N ALA A 153 1.39 -9.71 -7.53
CA ALA A 153 2.17 -8.50 -7.38
C ALA A 153 1.54 -7.60 -6.30
N THR A 154 2.36 -7.14 -5.37
CA THR A 154 1.90 -6.22 -4.33
C THR A 154 1.76 -4.81 -4.90
N ALA A 155 0.52 -4.34 -5.08
CA ALA A 155 0.27 -3.02 -5.65
C ALA A 155 0.98 -1.89 -4.88
N THR A 156 1.06 -1.99 -3.56
CA THR A 156 1.72 -1.00 -2.68
C THR A 156 3.25 -1.09 -2.65
N ALA A 157 3.85 -2.11 -3.28
CA ALA A 157 5.29 -2.16 -3.55
C ALA A 157 5.69 -1.31 -4.76
N ASN A 158 4.75 -0.73 -5.49
CA ASN A 158 5.03 0.24 -6.54
C ASN A 158 4.94 1.67 -5.98
N ILE A 159 6.02 2.44 -6.15
CA ILE A 159 6.10 3.81 -5.64
C ILE A 159 5.05 4.72 -6.28
N ASN A 160 4.69 4.52 -7.55
CA ASN A 160 3.69 5.34 -8.23
C ASN A 160 2.28 5.16 -7.60
N VAL A 161 1.95 3.93 -7.20
CA VAL A 161 0.68 3.64 -6.52
C VAL A 161 0.64 4.32 -5.15
N THR A 162 1.72 4.21 -4.38
CA THR A 162 1.79 4.81 -3.03
C THR A 162 1.83 6.33 -3.07
N VAL A 163 2.52 6.92 -4.05
CA VAL A 163 2.48 8.36 -4.33
C VAL A 163 1.06 8.80 -4.69
N GLY A 164 0.37 8.07 -5.56
CA GLY A 164 -1.01 8.36 -5.94
C GLY A 164 -1.96 8.40 -4.76
N LEU A 165 -1.90 7.40 -3.86
CA LEU A 165 -2.71 7.35 -2.63
C LEU A 165 -2.37 8.52 -1.68
N SER A 166 -1.10 8.86 -1.56
CA SER A 166 -0.64 9.95 -0.69
C SER A 166 -1.03 11.31 -1.23
N ILE A 167 -0.93 11.53 -2.55
CA ILE A 167 -1.40 12.76 -3.21
C ILE A 167 -2.92 12.89 -3.05
N LEU A 168 -3.68 11.81 -3.23
CA LEU A 168 -5.13 11.82 -3.02
C LEU A 168 -5.47 12.27 -1.59
N THR A 169 -4.79 11.72 -0.58
CA THR A 169 -4.94 12.13 0.82
C THR A 169 -4.57 13.59 1.02
N PHE A 170 -3.48 14.04 0.40
CA PHE A 170 -3.04 15.43 0.48
C PHE A 170 -4.06 16.40 -0.12
N VAL A 171 -4.61 16.08 -1.28
CA VAL A 171 -5.67 16.88 -1.92
C VAL A 171 -6.91 16.97 -1.04
N VAL A 172 -7.34 15.85 -0.44
CA VAL A 172 -8.47 15.84 0.50
C VAL A 172 -8.16 16.68 1.75
N THR A 173 -6.93 16.62 2.26
CA THR A 173 -6.47 17.45 3.39
C THR A 173 -6.53 18.94 3.04
N LEU A 174 -6.04 19.36 1.87
CA LEU A 174 -6.14 20.75 1.41
C LEU A 174 -7.60 21.20 1.25
N MET A 175 -8.44 20.35 0.64
CA MET A 175 -9.88 20.64 0.51
C MET A 175 -10.57 20.77 1.87
N ALA A 176 -10.18 19.94 2.84
CA ALA A 176 -10.72 20.02 4.19
C ALA A 176 -10.35 21.34 4.86
N GLY A 177 -9.08 21.76 4.77
CA GLY A 177 -8.60 23.04 5.29
C GLY A 177 -9.29 24.23 4.63
N MET A 178 -9.40 24.25 3.31
CA MET A 178 -10.10 25.30 2.57
C MET A 178 -11.60 25.36 2.89
N ARG A 179 -12.24 24.23 3.20
CA ARG A 179 -13.66 24.20 3.60
C ARG A 179 -13.86 24.66 5.04
N GLY A 180 -12.91 24.38 5.93
CA GLY A 180 -12.99 24.75 7.34
C GLY A 180 -12.72 26.24 7.57
N GLN A 181 -11.73 26.81 6.87
CA GLN A 181 -11.24 28.19 7.11
C GLN A 181 -11.54 29.13 5.96
N GLY A 182 -12.11 28.66 4.85
CA GLY A 182 -12.20 29.38 3.59
C GLY A 182 -10.86 29.37 2.83
N VAL A 183 -10.94 29.59 1.49
CA VAL A 183 -9.74 29.54 0.64
C VAL A 183 -8.71 30.58 1.05
N VAL A 184 -9.11 31.82 1.24
CA VAL A 184 -8.21 32.92 1.62
C VAL A 184 -7.69 32.72 3.04
N GLY A 185 -8.55 32.30 3.97
CA GLY A 185 -8.17 32.03 5.37
C GLY A 185 -7.12 30.93 5.47
N PHE A 186 -7.30 29.83 4.75
CA PHE A 186 -6.36 28.71 4.76
C PHE A 186 -4.95 29.13 4.31
N TRP A 187 -4.83 29.88 3.21
CA TRP A 187 -3.53 30.36 2.72
C TRP A 187 -2.93 31.47 3.60
N ALA A 188 -3.77 32.30 4.21
CA ALA A 188 -3.32 33.35 5.13
C ALA A 188 -2.80 32.78 6.46
N HIS A 189 -3.36 31.65 6.93
CA HIS A 189 -2.97 30.98 8.18
C HIS A 189 -1.89 29.91 8.01
N ILE A 190 -1.24 29.81 6.84
CA ILE A 190 -0.06 28.95 6.68
C ILE A 190 1.03 29.36 7.66
N VAL A 191 1.24 30.65 7.85
CA VAL A 191 2.13 31.15 8.88
C VAL A 191 1.33 31.35 10.17
N PRO A 192 1.74 30.76 11.31
CA PRO A 192 1.04 30.90 12.59
C PRO A 192 0.89 32.36 13.01
N ASN A 193 -0.25 32.69 13.65
CA ASN A 193 -0.51 34.03 14.19
C ASN A 193 0.51 34.38 15.26
N GLY A 194 0.96 35.65 15.26
CA GLY A 194 1.91 36.17 16.29
C GLY A 194 3.37 36.09 15.86
N VAL A 195 3.70 35.63 14.68
CA VAL A 195 5.06 35.66 14.17
C VAL A 195 5.40 37.06 13.64
N PRO A 196 6.55 37.68 14.07
CA PRO A 196 6.99 38.97 13.52
C PRO A 196 7.22 38.91 12.00
N ILE A 197 6.83 39.96 11.28
CA ILE A 197 6.87 40.04 9.81
C ILE A 197 8.25 39.73 9.22
N TRP A 198 9.32 40.06 9.92
CA TRP A 198 10.69 39.81 9.47
C TRP A 198 11.05 38.30 9.40
N LEU A 199 10.32 37.45 10.14
CA LEU A 199 10.48 35.98 10.11
C LEU A 199 9.68 35.30 8.97
N TYR A 200 8.72 35.96 8.35
CA TYR A 200 7.88 35.40 7.28
C TYR A 200 8.67 34.79 6.12
N PRO A 201 9.75 35.41 5.60
CA PRO A 201 10.54 34.83 4.51
C PRO A 201 11.15 33.47 4.83
N ILE A 202 11.36 33.16 6.12
CA ILE A 202 11.92 31.89 6.56
C ILE A 202 10.78 30.90 6.92
N MET A 203 9.76 31.39 7.62
CA MET A 203 8.64 30.55 8.08
C MET A 203 7.80 29.98 6.93
N LEU A 204 7.48 30.81 5.91
CA LEU A 204 6.66 30.38 4.79
C LEU A 204 7.24 29.18 4.03
N PRO A 205 8.53 29.17 3.60
CA PRO A 205 9.13 27.99 3.00
C PRO A 205 9.15 26.76 3.91
N VAL A 206 9.41 26.94 5.21
CA VAL A 206 9.43 25.85 6.19
C VAL A 206 8.04 25.22 6.32
N GLU A 207 6.99 26.02 6.39
CA GLU A 207 5.62 25.52 6.51
C GLU A 207 5.16 24.80 5.25
N ILE A 208 5.47 25.34 4.06
CA ILE A 208 5.23 24.66 2.78
C ILE A 208 5.97 23.33 2.73
N LEU A 209 7.24 23.30 3.14
CA LEU A 209 8.02 22.07 3.19
C LEU A 209 7.40 21.07 4.17
N SER A 210 6.97 21.51 5.35
CA SER A 210 6.25 20.70 6.33
C SER A 210 4.99 20.08 5.76
N MET A 211 4.21 20.83 4.99
CA MET A 211 3.02 20.31 4.29
C MET A 211 3.38 19.22 3.25
N LEU A 212 4.46 19.39 2.52
CA LEU A 212 4.91 18.42 1.50
C LEU A 212 5.55 17.17 2.12
N THR A 213 6.17 17.28 3.29
CA THR A 213 6.74 16.11 3.97
C THR A 213 5.69 15.10 4.43
N LYS A 214 4.44 15.53 4.67
CA LYS A 214 3.34 14.66 5.09
C LYS A 214 3.01 13.58 4.06
N PRO A 215 2.66 13.90 2.80
CA PRO A 215 2.42 12.89 1.76
C PRO A 215 3.69 12.09 1.43
N PHE A 216 4.86 12.72 1.47
CA PHE A 216 6.13 12.03 1.24
C PHE A 216 6.36 10.93 2.29
N ALA A 217 6.18 11.24 3.57
CA ALA A 217 6.33 10.26 4.65
C ALA A 217 5.33 9.10 4.54
N LEU A 218 4.06 9.38 4.15
CA LEU A 218 3.06 8.34 3.89
C LEU A 218 3.48 7.42 2.73
N THR A 219 3.95 8.00 1.63
CA THR A 219 4.44 7.26 0.46
C THR A 219 5.56 6.32 0.82
N ILE A 220 6.64 6.87 1.40
CA ILE A 220 7.86 6.08 1.71
C ILE A 220 7.54 4.97 2.72
N ARG A 221 6.74 5.25 3.73
CA ARG A 221 6.38 4.25 4.74
C ARG A 221 5.62 3.08 4.12
N LEU A 222 4.62 3.35 3.27
CA LEU A 222 3.82 2.30 2.63
C LEU A 222 4.67 1.47 1.67
N PHE A 223 5.44 2.13 0.81
CA PHE A 223 6.32 1.51 -0.16
C PHE A 223 7.43 0.68 0.50
N ALA A 224 8.21 1.31 1.41
CA ALA A 224 9.39 0.68 2.00
C ALA A 224 9.04 -0.56 2.83
N ASN A 225 7.95 -0.54 3.59
CA ASN A 225 7.54 -1.69 4.38
C ASN A 225 7.24 -2.91 3.51
N MET A 226 6.51 -2.71 2.38
CA MET A 226 6.16 -3.81 1.50
C MET A 226 7.35 -4.35 0.72
N VAL A 227 8.20 -3.45 0.19
CA VAL A 227 9.42 -3.87 -0.52
C VAL A 227 10.39 -4.59 0.42
N ALA A 228 10.62 -4.04 1.62
CA ALA A 228 11.54 -4.64 2.58
C ALA A 228 11.07 -6.04 3.03
N GLY A 229 9.78 -6.22 3.31
CA GLY A 229 9.22 -7.51 3.69
C GLY A 229 9.44 -8.56 2.60
N HIS A 230 9.09 -8.25 1.36
CA HIS A 230 9.31 -9.16 0.23
C HIS A 230 10.80 -9.50 0.01
N ILE A 231 11.69 -8.50 0.06
CA ILE A 231 13.14 -8.74 -0.08
C ILE A 231 13.64 -9.71 1.00
N VAL A 232 13.22 -9.53 2.26
CA VAL A 232 13.63 -10.42 3.36
C VAL A 232 13.10 -11.83 3.14
N LEU A 233 11.84 -12.01 2.74
CA LEU A 233 11.27 -13.32 2.43
C LEU A 233 12.03 -14.02 1.30
N PHE A 234 12.27 -13.32 0.19
CA PHE A 234 13.00 -13.85 -0.95
C PHE A 234 14.44 -14.21 -0.59
N PHE A 235 15.11 -13.36 0.19
CA PHE A 235 16.45 -13.63 0.64
C PHE A 235 16.52 -14.89 1.52
N LEU A 236 15.62 -15.03 2.49
CA LEU A 236 15.58 -16.21 3.37
C LEU A 236 15.33 -17.50 2.59
N LEU A 237 14.40 -17.48 1.63
CA LEU A 237 14.11 -18.64 0.80
C LEU A 237 15.24 -18.90 -0.21
N GLY A 238 15.80 -17.84 -0.80
CA GLY A 238 16.92 -17.91 -1.73
C GLY A 238 18.20 -18.48 -1.09
N LEU A 239 18.40 -18.26 0.21
CA LEU A 239 19.57 -18.76 0.94
C LEU A 239 19.70 -20.28 0.87
N ILE A 240 18.57 -20.99 0.79
CA ILE A 240 18.54 -22.46 0.67
C ILE A 240 19.21 -22.90 -0.62
N PHE A 241 19.04 -22.15 -1.70
CA PHE A 241 19.60 -22.46 -3.03
C PHE A 241 20.99 -21.88 -3.22
N LEU A 242 21.30 -20.74 -2.60
CA LEU A 242 22.58 -20.06 -2.68
C LEU A 242 23.70 -20.91 -2.03
N LEU A 243 23.41 -21.59 -0.92
CA LEU A 243 24.35 -22.39 -0.18
C LEU A 243 24.37 -23.85 -0.68
N GLN A 244 24.92 -24.04 -1.88
CA GLN A 244 25.08 -25.37 -2.49
C GLN A 244 25.80 -26.34 -1.55
N GLY A 245 25.25 -27.55 -1.37
CA GLY A 245 25.78 -28.60 -0.49
C GLY A 245 25.38 -28.50 0.99
N VAL A 246 25.16 -27.30 1.53
CA VAL A 246 24.71 -27.08 2.92
C VAL A 246 23.22 -26.69 2.96
N GLY A 247 22.66 -26.29 1.84
CA GLY A 247 21.28 -25.85 1.69
C GLY A 247 20.22 -26.75 2.36
N PRO A 248 20.26 -28.10 2.17
CA PRO A 248 19.30 -28.99 2.80
C PRO A 248 19.34 -28.97 4.34
N TYR A 249 20.48 -28.69 4.94
CA TYR A 249 20.63 -28.61 6.41
C TYR A 249 20.15 -27.25 6.95
N ILE A 250 20.22 -26.19 6.13
CA ILE A 250 19.79 -24.83 6.48
C ILE A 250 18.28 -24.66 6.20
N ALA A 251 17.73 -25.42 5.26
CA ALA A 251 16.33 -25.30 4.83
C ALA A 251 15.31 -25.27 5.98
N PRO A 252 15.37 -26.15 7.01
CA PRO A 252 14.38 -26.09 8.11
C PRO A 252 14.44 -24.76 8.88
N VAL A 253 15.64 -24.24 9.11
CA VAL A 253 15.85 -22.98 9.83
C VAL A 253 15.36 -21.82 8.96
N SER A 254 15.76 -21.76 7.68
CA SER A 254 15.37 -20.72 6.74
C SER A 254 13.86 -20.68 6.55
N VAL A 255 13.19 -21.83 6.40
CA VAL A 255 11.72 -21.92 6.28
C VAL A 255 11.03 -21.48 7.57
N ALA A 256 11.56 -21.83 8.75
CA ALA A 256 11.00 -21.39 10.02
C ALA A 256 11.06 -19.85 10.16
N PHE A 257 12.20 -19.24 9.82
CA PHE A 257 12.36 -17.79 9.80
C PHE A 257 11.47 -17.13 8.75
N ALA A 258 11.42 -17.64 7.53
CA ALA A 258 10.54 -17.14 6.48
C ALA A 258 9.06 -17.19 6.91
N THR A 259 8.65 -18.25 7.60
CA THR A 259 7.31 -18.36 8.16
C THR A 259 7.03 -17.29 9.23
N ALA A 260 7.99 -17.06 10.13
CA ALA A 260 7.87 -16.00 11.14
C ALA A 260 7.77 -14.61 10.49
N VAL A 261 8.59 -14.32 9.47
CA VAL A 261 8.56 -13.07 8.71
C VAL A 261 7.22 -12.92 7.97
N TYR A 262 6.67 -13.99 7.40
CA TYR A 262 5.37 -13.94 6.75
C TYR A 262 4.23 -13.57 7.71
N PHE A 263 4.24 -14.09 8.94
CA PHE A 263 3.28 -13.66 9.97
C PHE A 263 3.50 -12.20 10.37
N LEU A 264 4.76 -11.77 10.47
CA LEU A 264 5.09 -10.37 10.71
C LEU A 264 4.54 -9.48 9.59
N GLU A 265 4.71 -9.86 8.32
CA GLU A 265 4.18 -9.13 7.16
C GLU A 265 2.66 -9.04 7.18
N LEU A 266 1.95 -10.11 7.56
CA LEU A 266 0.50 -10.09 7.74
C LEU A 266 0.07 -9.06 8.80
N PHE A 267 0.78 -9.00 9.92
CA PHE A 267 0.54 -8.01 10.97
C PHE A 267 0.87 -6.59 10.49
N VAL A 268 2.00 -6.42 9.81
CA VAL A 268 2.39 -5.13 9.22
C VAL A 268 1.41 -4.66 8.16
N ALA A 269 0.84 -5.55 7.34
CA ALA A 269 -0.19 -5.22 6.36
C ALA A 269 -1.41 -4.53 7.00
N LEU A 270 -1.87 -5.06 8.15
CA LEU A 270 -2.96 -4.46 8.92
C LEU A 270 -2.54 -3.13 9.57
N LEU A 271 -1.38 -3.12 10.23
CA LEU A 271 -0.83 -1.91 10.86
C LEU A 271 -0.63 -0.80 9.85
N GLN A 272 -0.18 -1.11 8.66
CA GLN A 272 0.10 -0.13 7.62
C GLN A 272 -1.18 0.58 7.14
N ALA A 273 -2.27 -0.19 6.93
CA ALA A 273 -3.57 0.38 6.62
C ALA A 273 -4.06 1.30 7.75
N TYR A 274 -3.92 0.86 9.00
CA TYR A 274 -4.26 1.65 10.18
C TYR A 274 -3.46 2.95 10.27
N ILE A 275 -2.13 2.87 10.21
CA ILE A 275 -1.25 4.05 10.37
C ILE A 275 -1.46 5.05 9.23
N PHE A 276 -1.63 4.57 7.99
CA PHE A 276 -1.90 5.44 6.85
C PHE A 276 -3.18 6.26 7.06
N VAL A 277 -4.27 5.60 7.44
CA VAL A 277 -5.58 6.23 7.64
C VAL A 277 -5.59 7.11 8.89
N MET A 278 -4.94 6.69 9.97
CA MET A 278 -4.79 7.49 11.18
C MET A 278 -4.07 8.82 10.90
N LEU A 279 -2.94 8.77 10.19
CA LEU A 279 -2.21 9.98 9.82
C LEU A 279 -3.00 10.84 8.83
N SER A 280 -3.74 10.23 7.90
CA SER A 280 -4.63 10.95 6.99
C SER A 280 -5.72 11.70 7.77
N ALA A 281 -6.36 11.05 8.74
CA ALA A 281 -7.35 11.66 9.62
C ALA A 281 -6.75 12.80 10.45
N LEU A 282 -5.56 12.57 11.01
CA LEU A 282 -4.84 13.61 11.78
C LEU A 282 -4.52 14.84 10.91
N PHE A 283 -4.04 14.65 9.68
CA PHE A 283 -3.74 15.75 8.76
C PHE A 283 -5.00 16.52 8.34
N ILE A 284 -6.11 15.81 8.08
CA ILE A 284 -7.40 16.43 7.82
C ILE A 284 -7.89 17.23 9.02
N GLY A 285 -7.74 16.67 10.23
CA GLY A 285 -8.13 17.34 11.49
C GLY A 285 -7.35 18.63 11.72
N MET A 286 -6.02 18.56 11.62
CA MET A 286 -5.15 19.74 11.76
C MET A 286 -5.44 20.82 10.72
N ALA A 287 -5.75 20.43 9.47
CA ALA A 287 -6.07 21.39 8.44
C ALA A 287 -7.46 22.02 8.62
N SER A 288 -8.42 21.29 9.22
CA SER A 288 -9.80 21.76 9.40
C SER A 288 -9.98 22.73 10.57
N HIS A 289 -9.10 22.66 11.58
CA HIS A 289 -9.17 23.49 12.78
C HIS A 289 -7.95 24.43 12.83
N PRO A 290 -8.14 25.75 12.70
CA PRO A 290 -7.05 26.72 12.90
C PRO A 290 -6.62 26.72 14.37
N HIS A 291 -5.33 26.76 14.61
CA HIS A 291 -4.75 27.03 15.94
C HIS A 291 -4.87 28.49 16.32
#